data_7b5e322570fefabbee7a77d255f020ad
#
_entry.id   7b5e322570fefabbee7a77d255f020ad
#
_cell.length_a   1.000
_cell.length_b   1.000
_cell.length_c   1.000
_cell.angle_alpha   90.00
_cell.angle_beta   90.00
_cell.angle_gamma   90.00
#
_symmetry.space_group_name_H-M   'P 1'
#
loop_
_entity.id
_entity.type
_entity.pdbx_description
1 polymer ?
#
loop_
_entity_poly.entity_id
_entity_poly.type
_entity_poly.pdbx_seq_one_letter_code
_entity_poly.pdbx_strand_id
1 'polypeptide(L)'
;MNHKKTTSFLVILLTLALLLPSYPIPAAAATTQKETRYATISESVITLRVGKTKQLKCSGISGKITWKSSKPSVATVTSKGVVKAIKPGKATISATSSNLIGTLKCEVRVSSKITQKQARKKLLSLQKKYPEGMSWTNENQQYYWAATNCQCYGCIAFAGKLSDAVFGENAPVKTHKNFDKIKVGDHIRIGSVHSVIVTQKKEDSVIVAEGNYNSSVHWGREITRAELKESGFYVDTRY
;
A
#
# COMPACT_ATOMS: atom_id res chain seq x y z
N MET A 1 -47.46 4.15 -42.80
CA MET A 1 -48.69 4.88 -42.45
C MET A 1 -49.14 4.38 -41.06
N ASN A 2 -49.03 5.21 -40.07
CA ASN A 2 -49.96 5.39 -38.96
C ASN A 2 -49.34 6.35 -37.93
N HIS A 3 -49.82 7.57 -37.99
CA HIS A 3 -49.55 8.61 -37.01
C HIS A 3 -50.29 8.30 -35.71
N LYS A 4 -49.60 8.29 -34.57
CA LYS A 4 -50.23 8.44 -33.25
C LYS A 4 -50.07 9.88 -32.77
N LYS A 5 -51.17 10.58 -32.70
CA LYS A 5 -51.32 11.91 -32.14
C LYS A 5 -51.16 11.85 -30.62
N THR A 6 -50.26 12.65 -30.08
CA THR A 6 -50.15 12.92 -28.63
C THR A 6 -51.05 14.11 -28.29
N THR A 7 -52.08 13.86 -27.50
CA THR A 7 -52.99 14.87 -26.97
C THR A 7 -52.34 15.51 -25.74
N SER A 8 -52.12 16.84 -25.85
CA SER A 8 -51.66 17.68 -24.75
C SER A 8 -52.83 18.02 -23.83
N PHE A 9 -52.77 17.63 -22.56
CA PHE A 9 -53.73 18.07 -21.54
C PHE A 9 -53.18 19.31 -20.88
N LEU A 10 -53.83 20.47 -21.16
CA LEU A 10 -53.59 21.73 -20.48
C LEU A 10 -54.38 21.75 -19.18
N VAL A 11 -53.68 21.62 -18.04
CA VAL A 11 -54.28 21.76 -16.71
C VAL A 11 -54.22 23.25 -16.31
N ILE A 12 -55.37 23.91 -16.35
CA ILE A 12 -55.52 25.28 -15.81
C ILE A 12 -55.61 25.18 -14.29
N LEU A 13 -54.56 25.58 -13.58
CA LEU A 13 -54.59 25.76 -12.13
C LEU A 13 -55.17 27.13 -11.81
N LEU A 14 -56.39 27.13 -11.28
CA LEU A 14 -57.02 28.32 -10.69
C LEU A 14 -56.33 28.63 -9.37
N THR A 15 -55.52 29.69 -9.29
CA THR A 15 -54.89 30.14 -8.05
C THR A 15 -55.90 30.98 -7.27
N LEU A 16 -56.49 30.38 -6.20
CA LEU A 16 -57.26 31.09 -5.18
C LEU A 16 -56.24 31.72 -4.22
N ALA A 17 -56.01 33.01 -4.33
CA ALA A 17 -55.17 33.75 -3.39
C ALA A 17 -55.92 33.93 -2.05
N LEU A 18 -55.61 33.08 -1.09
CA LEU A 18 -55.99 33.28 0.31
C LEU A 18 -55.09 34.33 0.92
N LEU A 19 -55.62 35.50 1.25
CA LEU A 19 -54.99 36.52 2.09
C LEU A 19 -54.81 35.97 3.49
N LEU A 20 -53.65 35.39 3.79
CA LEU A 20 -53.25 35.05 5.17
C LEU A 20 -52.55 36.26 5.79
N PRO A 21 -52.86 36.59 7.06
CA PRO A 21 -52.18 37.67 7.77
C PRO A 21 -50.69 37.34 7.92
N SER A 22 -49.83 38.28 7.52
CA SER A 22 -48.40 38.20 7.70
C SER A 22 -48.01 38.28 9.17
N TYR A 23 -47.82 37.12 9.81
CA TYR A 23 -47.16 37.10 11.10
C TYR A 23 -45.64 37.33 10.88
N PRO A 24 -45.00 38.24 11.63
CA PRO A 24 -43.59 38.42 11.53
C PRO A 24 -42.90 37.11 11.98
N ILE A 25 -42.22 36.42 11.09
CA ILE A 25 -41.36 35.28 11.40
C ILE A 25 -40.22 35.85 12.24
N PRO A 26 -40.06 35.43 13.52
CA PRO A 26 -38.91 35.86 14.30
C PRO A 26 -37.65 35.43 13.54
N ALA A 27 -36.73 36.38 13.34
CA ALA A 27 -35.43 36.10 12.71
C ALA A 27 -34.79 34.92 13.46
N ALA A 28 -34.81 33.77 12.84
CA ALA A 28 -34.11 32.59 13.37
C ALA A 28 -32.67 33.02 13.58
N ALA A 29 -32.26 33.11 14.84
CA ALA A 29 -30.87 33.30 15.19
C ALA A 29 -30.06 32.25 14.41
N ALA A 30 -29.20 32.69 13.50
CA ALA A 30 -28.30 31.83 12.77
C ALA A 30 -27.40 31.17 13.82
N THR A 31 -27.83 30.01 14.30
CA THR A 31 -26.98 29.14 15.12
C THR A 31 -25.87 28.69 14.20
N THR A 32 -24.75 29.38 14.30
CA THR A 32 -23.50 28.95 13.62
C THR A 32 -23.21 27.59 14.19
N GLN A 33 -23.62 26.53 13.49
CA GLN A 33 -23.22 25.19 13.83
C GLN A 33 -21.70 25.17 13.69
N LYS A 34 -21.02 25.19 14.82
CA LYS A 34 -19.57 24.99 14.89
C LYS A 34 -19.32 23.60 14.34
N GLU A 35 -18.89 23.52 13.07
CA GLU A 35 -18.46 22.24 12.48
C GLU A 35 -17.48 21.60 13.45
N THR A 36 -17.86 20.47 14.01
CA THR A 36 -16.98 19.67 14.87
C THR A 36 -15.91 19.07 13.98
N ARG A 37 -14.82 19.80 13.76
CA ARG A 37 -13.68 19.29 12.99
C ARG A 37 -13.02 18.22 13.81
N TYR A 38 -13.16 16.97 13.39
CA TYR A 38 -12.45 15.86 14.00
C TYR A 38 -10.95 16.04 13.77
N ALA A 39 -10.18 15.87 14.86
CA ALA A 39 -8.73 15.89 14.76
C ALA A 39 -8.22 14.67 14.00
N THR A 40 -7.33 14.87 13.03
CA THR A 40 -6.77 13.81 12.19
C THR A 40 -5.25 13.92 12.10
N ILE A 41 -4.59 12.78 11.89
CA ILE A 41 -3.18 12.69 11.50
C ILE A 41 -3.10 12.33 10.02
N SER A 42 -2.14 12.91 9.31
CA SER A 42 -2.02 12.77 7.85
C SER A 42 -1.93 11.33 7.34
N GLU A 43 -1.35 10.44 8.14
CA GLU A 43 -1.19 9.02 7.80
C GLU A 43 -1.24 8.19 9.08
N SER A 44 -2.03 7.11 9.08
CA SER A 44 -2.12 6.16 10.19
C SER A 44 -0.98 5.13 10.19
N VAL A 45 -0.38 4.88 9.02
CA VAL A 45 0.77 3.99 8.83
C VAL A 45 1.73 4.61 7.81
N ILE A 46 3.02 4.62 8.14
CA ILE A 46 4.08 4.98 7.19
C ILE A 46 5.17 3.90 7.18
N THR A 47 5.73 3.67 5.99
CA THR A 47 6.86 2.75 5.82
C THR A 47 8.08 3.54 5.35
N LEU A 48 9.19 3.41 6.07
CA LEU A 48 10.44 4.11 5.82
C LEU A 48 11.62 3.14 5.76
N ARG A 49 12.61 3.49 4.95
CA ARG A 49 13.94 2.86 5.05
C ARG A 49 14.79 3.59 6.09
N VAL A 50 15.69 2.84 6.74
CA VAL A 50 16.69 3.42 7.63
C VAL A 50 17.35 4.65 7.01
N GLY A 51 17.44 5.75 7.75
CA GLY A 51 17.98 7.05 7.35
C GLY A 51 17.00 7.97 6.62
N LYS A 52 15.81 7.51 6.20
CA LYS A 52 14.80 8.35 5.55
C LYS A 52 13.92 9.05 6.58
N THR A 53 13.33 10.16 6.14
CA THR A 53 12.42 10.99 6.93
C THR A 53 11.08 11.13 6.25
N LYS A 54 10.04 11.40 7.05
CA LYS A 54 8.69 11.74 6.60
C LYS A 54 8.06 12.75 7.54
N GLN A 55 7.44 13.78 6.98
CA GLN A 55 6.65 14.76 7.73
C GLN A 55 5.27 14.20 8.01
N LEU A 56 4.87 14.11 9.28
CA LEU A 56 3.48 13.94 9.71
C LEU A 56 2.86 15.30 10.02
N LYS A 57 1.59 15.45 9.69
CA LYS A 57 0.80 16.65 9.98
C LYS A 57 -0.47 16.24 10.74
N CYS A 58 -0.92 17.10 11.63
CA CYS A 58 -2.23 16.98 12.25
C CYS A 58 -3.13 18.13 11.78
N SER A 59 -4.41 17.87 11.62
CA SER A 59 -5.46 18.85 11.29
C SER A 59 -6.58 18.77 12.32
N GLY A 60 -7.38 19.84 12.42
CA GLY A 60 -8.45 19.93 13.41
C GLY A 60 -7.98 20.13 14.86
N ILE A 61 -6.69 20.43 15.07
CA ILE A 61 -6.10 20.70 16.39
C ILE A 61 -5.71 22.18 16.48
N SER A 62 -6.14 22.82 17.53
CA SER A 62 -5.65 24.14 17.94
C SER A 62 -4.60 23.98 19.04
N GLY A 63 -3.58 24.86 19.04
CA GLY A 63 -2.51 24.88 20.04
C GLY A 63 -1.31 24.01 19.72
N LYS A 64 -0.42 23.89 20.71
CA LYS A 64 0.86 23.17 20.57
C LYS A 64 0.65 21.67 20.52
N ILE A 65 1.20 21.04 19.48
CA ILE A 65 1.21 19.57 19.35
C ILE A 65 2.49 19.02 19.98
N THR A 66 2.32 18.04 20.87
CA THR A 66 3.42 17.27 21.46
C THR A 66 3.53 15.92 20.75
N TRP A 67 4.69 15.66 20.17
CA TRP A 67 5.01 14.43 19.47
C TRP A 67 5.86 13.49 20.33
N LYS A 68 5.55 12.19 20.33
CA LYS A 68 6.31 11.18 21.07
C LYS A 68 6.45 9.91 20.22
N SER A 69 7.62 9.28 20.30
CA SER A 69 7.85 7.93 19.75
C SER A 69 7.78 6.89 20.87
N SER A 70 7.09 5.79 20.62
CA SER A 70 7.06 4.64 21.54
C SER A 70 8.40 3.88 21.57
N LYS A 71 9.22 4.02 20.50
CA LYS A 71 10.51 3.33 20.38
C LYS A 71 11.53 4.19 19.62
N PRO A 72 12.16 5.17 20.30
CA PRO A 72 13.11 6.09 19.65
C PRO A 72 14.30 5.41 18.99
N SER A 73 14.69 4.20 19.43
CA SER A 73 15.74 3.41 18.78
C SER A 73 15.35 2.90 17.39
N VAL A 74 14.04 2.86 17.05
CA VAL A 74 13.52 2.47 15.74
C VAL A 74 13.19 3.69 14.89
N ALA A 75 12.46 4.66 15.45
CA ALA A 75 12.13 5.90 14.79
C ALA A 75 12.04 7.05 15.80
N THR A 76 12.60 8.19 15.48
CA THR A 76 12.45 9.43 16.26
C THR A 76 11.46 10.37 15.59
N VAL A 77 10.95 11.35 16.36
CA VAL A 77 10.12 12.43 15.83
C VAL A 77 10.54 13.75 16.43
N THR A 78 10.54 14.81 15.62
CA THR A 78 10.84 16.18 16.09
C THR A 78 9.57 16.86 16.61
N SER A 79 9.72 18.00 17.29
CA SER A 79 8.60 18.86 17.71
C SER A 79 7.76 19.37 16.53
N LYS A 80 8.30 19.36 15.32
CA LYS A 80 7.60 19.73 14.08
C LYS A 80 6.89 18.52 13.41
N GLY A 81 6.96 17.30 13.99
CA GLY A 81 6.35 16.10 13.44
C GLY A 81 7.17 15.41 12.33
N VAL A 82 8.46 15.76 12.17
CA VAL A 82 9.34 15.06 11.22
C VAL A 82 9.81 13.76 11.85
N VAL A 83 9.37 12.65 11.28
CA VAL A 83 9.78 11.28 11.67
C VAL A 83 11.08 10.92 10.94
N LYS A 84 12.07 10.37 11.67
CA LYS A 84 13.32 9.82 11.10
C LYS A 84 13.45 8.35 11.46
N ALA A 85 13.63 7.51 10.45
CA ALA A 85 13.87 6.07 10.61
C ALA A 85 15.32 5.80 11.02
N ILE A 86 15.52 5.10 12.14
CA ILE A 86 16.84 4.86 12.77
C ILE A 86 17.29 3.41 12.57
N LYS A 87 16.44 2.44 12.94
CA LYS A 87 16.76 1.00 12.91
C LYS A 87 15.53 0.21 12.45
N PRO A 88 15.70 -0.93 11.77
CA PRO A 88 14.58 -1.79 11.38
C PRO A 88 13.70 -2.19 12.56
N GLY A 89 12.38 -2.19 12.34
CA GLY A 89 11.39 -2.50 13.36
C GLY A 89 10.11 -1.69 13.20
N LYS A 90 9.27 -1.73 14.24
CA LYS A 90 8.02 -0.96 14.33
C LYS A 90 8.08 -0.02 15.52
N ALA A 91 7.55 1.19 15.35
CA ALA A 91 7.34 2.17 16.40
C ALA A 91 6.00 2.88 16.16
N THR A 92 5.38 3.39 17.23
CA THR A 92 4.20 4.25 17.12
C THR A 92 4.61 5.69 17.40
N ILE A 93 4.31 6.59 16.49
CA ILE A 93 4.39 8.03 16.74
C ILE A 93 3.02 8.50 17.20
N SER A 94 2.99 9.18 18.33
CA SER A 94 1.79 9.77 18.91
C SER A 94 1.86 11.29 18.89
N ALA A 95 0.70 11.92 18.67
CA ALA A 95 0.50 13.35 18.75
C ALA A 95 -0.58 13.66 19.77
N THR A 96 -0.30 14.54 20.72
CA THR A 96 -1.22 15.04 21.76
C THR A 96 -1.22 16.55 21.78
N SER A 97 -2.32 17.15 22.28
CA SER A 97 -2.44 18.58 22.51
C SER A 97 -3.38 18.79 23.70
N SER A 98 -3.27 19.93 24.42
CA SER A 98 -4.19 20.29 25.50
C SER A 98 -5.66 20.37 25.05
N ASN A 99 -5.89 20.66 23.76
CA ASN A 99 -7.23 20.84 23.17
C ASN A 99 -7.69 19.59 22.38
N LEU A 100 -6.96 18.47 22.50
CA LEU A 100 -7.30 17.20 21.86
C LEU A 100 -7.74 16.20 22.91
N ILE A 101 -8.98 15.70 22.78
CA ILE A 101 -9.44 14.55 23.57
C ILE A 101 -8.87 13.29 22.92
N GLY A 102 -7.94 12.62 23.60
CA GLY A 102 -7.29 11.41 23.12
C GLY A 102 -5.92 11.65 22.50
N THR A 103 -5.49 10.71 21.66
CA THR A 103 -4.15 10.67 21.05
C THR A 103 -4.26 10.23 19.60
N LEU A 104 -3.71 11.01 18.69
CA LEU A 104 -3.54 10.59 17.31
C LEU A 104 -2.28 9.71 17.19
N LYS A 105 -2.37 8.63 16.41
CA LYS A 105 -1.29 7.66 16.29
C LYS A 105 -0.97 7.36 14.82
N CYS A 106 0.33 7.19 14.54
CA CYS A 106 0.85 6.69 13.28
C CYS A 106 1.79 5.52 13.55
N GLU A 107 1.54 4.35 12.98
CA GLU A 107 2.49 3.24 12.99
C GLU A 107 3.62 3.51 12.00
N VAL A 108 4.86 3.46 12.46
CA VAL A 108 6.06 3.61 11.63
C VAL A 108 6.71 2.25 11.48
N ARG A 109 6.78 1.77 10.25
CA ARG A 109 7.46 0.53 9.86
C ARG A 109 8.79 0.87 9.23
N VAL A 110 9.89 0.44 9.84
CA VAL A 110 11.24 0.71 9.34
C VAL A 110 11.86 -0.55 8.80
N SER A 111 12.35 -0.49 7.55
CA SER A 111 13.04 -1.59 6.87
C SER A 111 14.51 -1.28 6.65
N SER A 112 15.35 -2.33 6.55
CA SER A 112 16.75 -2.22 6.18
C SER A 112 16.93 -1.76 4.74
N LYS A 113 18.01 -1.02 4.47
CA LYS A 113 18.55 -0.90 3.11
C LYS A 113 19.31 -2.19 2.81
N ILE A 114 19.05 -2.81 1.67
CA ILE A 114 19.71 -4.04 1.24
C ILE A 114 20.35 -3.82 -0.14
N THR A 115 21.55 -4.39 -0.36
CA THR A 115 22.19 -4.41 -1.67
C THR A 115 21.77 -5.65 -2.45
N GLN A 116 21.90 -5.64 -3.80
CA GLN A 116 21.59 -6.81 -4.63
C GLN A 116 22.45 -8.04 -4.25
N LYS A 117 23.72 -7.82 -3.87
CA LYS A 117 24.60 -8.88 -3.36
C LYS A 117 24.05 -9.53 -2.08
N GLN A 118 23.55 -8.72 -1.14
CA GLN A 118 22.92 -9.24 0.08
C GLN A 118 21.58 -9.92 -0.21
N ALA A 119 20.78 -9.37 -1.13
CA ALA A 119 19.52 -9.97 -1.56
C ALA A 119 19.78 -11.36 -2.17
N ARG A 120 20.75 -11.48 -3.09
CA ARG A 120 21.15 -12.75 -3.70
C ARG A 120 21.60 -13.77 -2.64
N LYS A 121 22.48 -13.35 -1.71
CA LYS A 121 22.95 -14.25 -0.63
C LYS A 121 21.79 -14.79 0.21
N LYS A 122 20.84 -13.92 0.59
CA LYS A 122 19.65 -14.34 1.32
C LYS A 122 18.77 -15.30 0.53
N LEU A 123 18.49 -14.98 -0.75
CA LEU A 123 17.69 -15.86 -1.63
C LEU A 123 18.30 -17.25 -1.74
N LEU A 124 19.59 -17.34 -2.05
CA LEU A 124 20.27 -18.63 -2.19
C LEU A 124 20.26 -19.43 -0.87
N SER A 125 20.31 -18.77 0.29
CA SER A 125 20.19 -19.46 1.58
C SER A 125 18.81 -20.09 1.81
N LEU A 126 17.78 -19.60 1.13
CA LEU A 126 16.41 -20.13 1.24
C LEU A 126 16.19 -21.42 0.45
N GLN A 127 17.11 -21.80 -0.46
CA GLN A 127 17.05 -23.08 -1.17
C GLN A 127 17.02 -24.28 -0.22
N LYS A 128 17.70 -24.18 0.95
CA LYS A 128 17.62 -25.23 1.98
C LYS A 128 16.22 -25.40 2.55
N LYS A 129 15.48 -24.32 2.68
CA LYS A 129 14.10 -24.31 3.21
C LYS A 129 13.06 -24.66 2.14
N TYR A 130 13.33 -24.28 0.93
CA TYR A 130 12.48 -24.50 -0.24
C TYR A 130 13.30 -25.18 -1.34
N PRO A 131 13.61 -26.48 -1.19
CA PRO A 131 14.47 -27.19 -2.16
C PRO A 131 13.79 -27.34 -3.50
N GLU A 132 14.61 -27.55 -4.53
CA GLU A 132 14.15 -27.87 -5.90
C GLU A 132 13.18 -29.06 -5.85
N GLY A 133 12.07 -29.00 -6.59
CA GLY A 133 11.05 -30.03 -6.65
C GLY A 133 10.12 -30.12 -5.43
N MET A 134 10.29 -29.29 -4.38
CA MET A 134 9.38 -29.25 -3.25
C MET A 134 7.94 -28.97 -3.73
N SER A 135 6.96 -29.78 -3.31
CA SER A 135 5.56 -29.56 -3.66
C SER A 135 5.09 -28.17 -3.23
N TRP A 136 4.53 -27.45 -4.19
CA TRP A 136 4.04 -26.09 -4.01
C TRP A 136 2.89 -25.80 -4.96
N THR A 137 1.66 -25.72 -4.43
CA THR A 137 0.42 -25.54 -5.21
C THR A 137 -0.42 -24.38 -4.68
N ASN A 138 -1.51 -24.05 -5.38
CA ASN A 138 -2.49 -23.08 -4.88
C ASN A 138 -3.26 -23.62 -3.64
N GLU A 139 -3.37 -24.91 -3.48
CA GLU A 139 -4.17 -25.55 -2.43
C GLU A 139 -3.38 -25.69 -1.13
N ASN A 140 -2.10 -26.06 -1.22
CA ASN A 140 -1.28 -26.37 -0.05
C ASN A 140 -0.47 -25.17 0.47
N GLN A 141 -0.44 -24.03 -0.25
CA GLN A 141 0.40 -22.88 0.13
C GLN A 141 -0.34 -21.56 -0.02
N GLN A 142 -0.51 -20.88 1.09
CA GLN A 142 -1.05 -19.53 1.17
C GLN A 142 -0.12 -18.61 1.96
N TYR A 143 -0.17 -17.32 1.67
CA TYR A 143 0.62 -16.31 2.33
C TYR A 143 -0.04 -14.94 2.24
N TYR A 144 -0.21 -14.26 3.39
CA TYR A 144 -0.61 -12.87 3.37
C TYR A 144 0.61 -11.98 3.12
N TRP A 145 0.73 -11.46 1.91
CA TRP A 145 1.81 -10.55 1.54
C TRP A 145 1.42 -9.11 1.84
N ALA A 146 1.77 -8.65 3.04
CA ALA A 146 1.39 -7.34 3.57
C ALA A 146 1.85 -6.17 2.69
N ALA A 147 2.98 -6.30 2.01
CA ALA A 147 3.54 -5.27 1.13
C ALA A 147 2.64 -4.93 -0.06
N THR A 148 1.83 -5.87 -0.53
CA THR A 148 0.89 -5.72 -1.65
C THR A 148 -0.58 -5.85 -1.22
N ASN A 149 -0.84 -6.03 0.10
CA ASN A 149 -2.15 -6.29 0.67
C ASN A 149 -2.87 -7.48 -0.01
N CYS A 150 -2.13 -8.55 -0.25
CA CYS A 150 -2.61 -9.74 -0.98
C CYS A 150 -2.70 -10.96 -0.06
N GLN A 151 -3.88 -11.58 0.00
CA GLN A 151 -4.00 -12.98 0.44
C GLN A 151 -3.65 -13.85 -0.77
N CYS A 152 -2.42 -14.29 -0.82
CA CYS A 152 -1.82 -14.89 -1.99
C CYS A 152 -1.72 -16.41 -1.88
N TYR A 153 -1.77 -17.10 -3.05
CA TYR A 153 -1.70 -18.56 -3.18
C TYR A 153 -0.65 -18.93 -4.23
N GLY A 154 -0.18 -20.17 -4.21
CA GLY A 154 0.71 -20.72 -5.23
C GLY A 154 1.92 -19.85 -5.54
N CYS A 155 2.14 -19.50 -6.80
CA CYS A 155 3.33 -18.77 -7.26
C CYS A 155 3.51 -17.41 -6.59
N ILE A 156 2.43 -16.64 -6.40
CA ILE A 156 2.52 -15.32 -5.77
C ILE A 156 2.76 -15.45 -4.25
N ALA A 157 2.24 -16.48 -3.59
CA ALA A 157 2.55 -16.77 -2.19
C ALA A 157 4.04 -17.09 -2.01
N PHE A 158 4.63 -17.86 -2.92
CA PHE A 158 6.06 -18.16 -2.92
C PHE A 158 6.89 -16.89 -3.09
N ALA A 159 6.56 -16.10 -4.12
CA ALA A 159 7.23 -14.84 -4.38
C ALA A 159 7.16 -13.88 -3.18
N GLY A 160 6.01 -13.76 -2.54
CA GLY A 160 5.81 -12.96 -1.33
C GLY A 160 6.67 -13.42 -0.17
N LYS A 161 6.70 -14.73 0.11
CA LYS A 161 7.56 -15.32 1.17
C LYS A 161 9.04 -15.06 0.94
N LEU A 162 9.53 -15.23 -0.29
CA LEU A 162 10.93 -14.95 -0.63
C LEU A 162 11.24 -13.45 -0.52
N SER A 163 10.36 -12.60 -1.05
CA SER A 163 10.51 -11.15 -0.98
C SER A 163 10.59 -10.65 0.46
N ASP A 164 9.69 -11.09 1.33
CA ASP A 164 9.67 -10.69 2.74
C ASP A 164 10.86 -11.24 3.52
N ALA A 165 11.31 -12.46 3.23
CA ALA A 165 12.53 -13.01 3.82
C ALA A 165 13.78 -12.19 3.45
N VAL A 166 13.81 -11.62 2.24
CA VAL A 166 14.93 -10.78 1.76
C VAL A 166 14.87 -9.38 2.35
N PHE A 167 13.74 -8.70 2.20
CA PHE A 167 13.62 -7.26 2.47
C PHE A 167 12.96 -6.94 3.81
N GLY A 168 12.31 -7.93 4.45
CA GLY A 168 11.42 -7.76 5.60
C GLY A 168 10.00 -7.35 5.18
N GLU A 169 9.00 -7.80 5.91
CA GLU A 169 7.56 -7.59 5.61
C GLU A 169 7.19 -6.11 5.42
N ASN A 170 7.89 -5.21 6.10
CA ASN A 170 7.60 -3.79 6.11
C ASN A 170 8.38 -2.98 5.06
N ALA A 171 9.14 -3.62 4.16
CA ALA A 171 9.83 -2.88 3.11
C ALA A 171 8.82 -2.34 2.07
N PRO A 172 8.90 -1.05 1.70
CA PRO A 172 7.97 -0.46 0.73
C PRO A 172 8.12 -1.09 -0.64
N VAL A 173 7.02 -1.18 -1.38
CA VAL A 173 6.98 -1.65 -2.76
C VAL A 173 6.83 -0.47 -3.71
N LYS A 174 7.50 -0.54 -4.86
CA LYS A 174 7.30 0.33 -6.03
C LYS A 174 7.16 -0.55 -7.26
N THR A 175 6.19 -0.23 -8.10
CA THR A 175 5.92 -1.00 -9.31
C THR A 175 6.43 -0.28 -10.57
N HIS A 176 7.00 -1.02 -11.52
CA HIS A 176 7.39 -0.52 -12.83
C HIS A 176 7.31 -1.62 -13.91
N LYS A 177 7.44 -1.22 -15.20
CA LYS A 177 7.46 -2.14 -16.35
C LYS A 177 8.77 -2.06 -17.15
N ASN A 178 9.84 -1.57 -16.54
CA ASN A 178 11.12 -1.40 -17.22
C ASN A 178 12.07 -2.57 -16.91
N PHE A 179 12.42 -3.37 -17.93
CA PHE A 179 13.32 -4.51 -17.81
C PHE A 179 14.71 -4.12 -17.31
N ASP A 180 15.26 -2.99 -17.76
CA ASP A 180 16.61 -2.56 -17.40
C ASP A 180 16.75 -2.13 -15.93
N LYS A 181 15.62 -1.82 -15.30
CA LYS A 181 15.55 -1.48 -13.86
C LYS A 181 15.36 -2.68 -12.96
N ILE A 182 15.17 -3.88 -13.50
CA ILE A 182 15.04 -5.12 -12.71
C ILE A 182 16.32 -5.37 -11.91
N LYS A 183 16.15 -5.77 -10.67
CA LYS A 183 17.21 -6.08 -9.72
C LYS A 183 17.00 -7.45 -9.09
N VAL A 184 18.09 -8.02 -8.58
CA VAL A 184 18.02 -9.26 -7.80
C VAL A 184 17.13 -9.08 -6.58
N GLY A 185 16.16 -9.96 -6.39
CA GLY A 185 15.15 -9.89 -5.33
C GLY A 185 13.84 -9.24 -5.75
N ASP A 186 13.78 -8.62 -6.93
CA ASP A 186 12.52 -8.09 -7.45
C ASP A 186 11.55 -9.22 -7.77
N HIS A 187 10.28 -8.99 -7.50
CA HIS A 187 9.17 -9.81 -7.96
C HIS A 187 8.79 -9.40 -9.37
N ILE A 188 8.63 -10.37 -10.26
CA ILE A 188 8.06 -10.17 -11.59
C ILE A 188 6.73 -10.89 -11.66
N ARG A 189 5.67 -10.17 -12.02
CA ARG A 189 4.41 -10.75 -12.47
C ARG A 189 4.43 -10.87 -13.97
N ILE A 190 4.27 -12.08 -14.47
CA ILE A 190 4.29 -12.42 -15.90
C ILE A 190 2.86 -12.62 -16.35
N GLY A 191 2.38 -11.77 -17.24
CA GLY A 191 0.98 -11.71 -17.62
C GLY A 191 0.07 -11.54 -16.40
N SER A 192 -1.08 -12.21 -16.42
CA SER A 192 -1.99 -12.33 -15.28
C SER A 192 -1.80 -13.63 -14.49
N VAL A 193 -0.88 -14.49 -14.88
CA VAL A 193 -0.89 -15.91 -14.49
C VAL A 193 0.24 -16.35 -13.57
N HIS A 194 1.46 -15.81 -13.69
CA HIS A 194 2.61 -16.34 -12.97
C HIS A 194 3.44 -15.27 -12.23
N SER A 195 4.09 -15.67 -11.15
CA SER A 195 4.92 -14.82 -10.29
C SER A 195 6.25 -15.48 -9.99
N VAL A 196 7.34 -14.72 -10.12
CA VAL A 196 8.70 -15.19 -9.92
C VAL A 196 9.53 -14.17 -9.12
N ILE A 197 10.63 -14.61 -8.50
CA ILE A 197 11.62 -13.75 -7.85
C ILE A 197 12.96 -13.83 -8.61
N VAL A 198 13.53 -12.69 -8.94
CA VAL A 198 14.80 -12.60 -9.63
C VAL A 198 15.96 -12.99 -8.71
N THR A 199 16.71 -14.02 -9.07
CA THR A 199 17.91 -14.46 -8.35
C THR A 199 19.20 -13.95 -9.01
N GLN A 200 19.15 -13.65 -10.32
CA GLN A 200 20.23 -13.03 -11.09
C GLN A 200 19.66 -12.21 -12.25
N LYS A 201 20.27 -11.05 -12.52
CA LYS A 201 19.99 -10.22 -13.70
C LYS A 201 21.15 -10.34 -14.67
N LYS A 202 20.85 -10.71 -15.90
CA LYS A 202 21.76 -10.67 -17.05
C LYS A 202 21.38 -9.51 -17.98
N GLU A 203 22.10 -9.31 -19.05
CA GLU A 203 21.83 -8.23 -20.01
C GLU A 203 20.41 -8.32 -20.59
N ASP A 204 20.07 -9.46 -21.20
CA ASP A 204 18.78 -9.67 -21.86
C ASP A 204 17.93 -10.80 -21.25
N SER A 205 18.25 -11.22 -20.03
CA SER A 205 17.47 -12.23 -19.33
C SER A 205 17.53 -12.04 -17.82
N VAL A 206 16.71 -12.80 -17.11
CA VAL A 206 16.73 -12.97 -15.65
C VAL A 206 16.74 -14.46 -15.32
N ILE A 207 17.47 -14.82 -14.25
CA ILE A 207 17.35 -16.13 -13.61
C ILE A 207 16.42 -15.96 -12.43
N VAL A 208 15.48 -16.88 -12.26
CA VAL A 208 14.41 -16.75 -11.26
C VAL A 208 14.32 -17.93 -10.29
N ALA A 209 13.63 -17.70 -9.20
CA ALA A 209 13.05 -18.70 -8.32
C ALA A 209 11.53 -18.57 -8.36
N GLU A 210 10.82 -19.70 -8.39
CA GLU A 210 9.37 -19.73 -8.54
C GLU A 210 8.76 -20.92 -7.80
N GLY A 211 7.52 -20.76 -7.37
CA GLY A 211 6.69 -21.83 -6.84
C GLY A 211 5.46 -22.02 -7.69
N ASN A 212 4.85 -23.20 -7.60
CA ASN A 212 3.69 -23.59 -8.42
C ASN A 212 3.96 -23.54 -9.93
N TYR A 213 5.21 -23.82 -10.31
CA TYR A 213 5.58 -24.17 -11.66
C TYR A 213 5.63 -25.70 -11.71
N ASN A 214 4.76 -26.34 -12.53
CA ASN A 214 4.53 -27.78 -12.48
C ASN A 214 4.29 -28.31 -11.04
N SER A 215 3.47 -27.59 -10.26
CA SER A 215 3.10 -27.91 -8.88
C SER A 215 4.25 -27.97 -7.86
N SER A 216 5.39 -27.40 -8.19
CA SER A 216 6.60 -27.45 -7.35
C SER A 216 7.40 -26.15 -7.33
N VAL A 217 8.44 -26.14 -6.49
CA VAL A 217 9.44 -25.08 -6.39
C VAL A 217 10.54 -25.33 -7.41
N HIS A 218 10.92 -24.28 -8.14
CA HIS A 218 12.03 -24.30 -9.09
C HIS A 218 12.99 -23.14 -8.89
N TRP A 219 14.27 -23.43 -9.05
CA TRP A 219 15.36 -22.45 -8.97
C TRP A 219 16.21 -22.50 -10.24
N GLY A 220 16.43 -21.36 -10.85
CA GLY A 220 17.41 -21.27 -11.95
C GLY A 220 16.80 -21.24 -13.34
N ARG A 221 15.47 -21.20 -13.50
CA ARG A 221 14.87 -20.97 -14.83
C ARG A 221 15.30 -19.62 -15.34
N GLU A 222 15.74 -19.59 -16.59
CA GLU A 222 16.07 -18.37 -17.33
C GLU A 222 14.85 -17.89 -18.11
N ILE A 223 14.55 -16.60 -18.04
CA ILE A 223 13.48 -15.95 -18.78
C ILE A 223 14.09 -14.76 -19.50
N THR A 224 13.94 -14.73 -20.82
CA THR A 224 14.49 -13.68 -21.66
C THR A 224 13.64 -12.39 -21.60
N ARG A 225 14.25 -11.27 -21.99
CA ARG A 225 13.57 -10.00 -22.20
C ARG A 225 12.43 -10.12 -23.23
N ALA A 226 12.65 -10.91 -24.28
CA ALA A 226 11.64 -11.15 -25.32
C ALA A 226 10.41 -11.85 -24.78
N GLU A 227 10.59 -12.96 -24.05
CA GLU A 227 9.48 -13.70 -23.40
C GLU A 227 8.69 -12.84 -22.42
N LEU A 228 9.37 -12.00 -21.63
CA LEU A 228 8.68 -11.08 -20.71
C LEU A 228 7.88 -10.02 -21.46
N LYS A 229 8.41 -9.49 -22.56
CA LYS A 229 7.67 -8.50 -23.39
C LYS A 229 6.46 -9.11 -24.06
N GLU A 230 6.60 -10.31 -24.62
CA GLU A 230 5.51 -11.03 -25.29
C GLU A 230 4.39 -11.38 -24.33
N SER A 231 4.71 -11.90 -23.16
CA SER A 231 3.72 -12.24 -22.11
C SER A 231 3.10 -11.01 -21.43
N GLY A 232 3.75 -9.85 -21.53
CA GLY A 232 3.49 -8.70 -20.69
C GLY A 232 3.98 -8.93 -19.26
N PHE A 233 4.50 -7.90 -18.59
CA PHE A 233 4.97 -8.03 -17.21
C PHE A 233 4.89 -6.72 -16.43
N TYR A 234 4.93 -6.84 -15.11
CA TYR A 234 5.33 -5.76 -14.23
C TYR A 234 6.26 -6.26 -13.13
N VAL A 235 6.96 -5.34 -12.51
CA VAL A 235 7.99 -5.59 -11.51
C VAL A 235 7.65 -4.85 -10.24
N ASP A 236 7.59 -5.57 -9.13
CA ASP A 236 7.52 -4.99 -7.80
C ASP A 236 8.91 -5.01 -7.18
N THR A 237 9.51 -3.82 -7.07
CA THR A 237 10.83 -3.65 -6.45
C THR A 237 10.72 -3.11 -5.03
N ARG A 238 11.58 -3.61 -4.16
CA ARG A 238 11.63 -3.22 -2.75
C ARG A 238 12.96 -2.54 -2.39
N TYR A 239 13.59 -1.84 -3.35
CA TYR A 239 14.81 -1.05 -3.20
C TYR A 239 14.58 0.43 -2.96
#